data_d0f034fb9ca0822e6ebc92fb00481f97
#
_entry.id   d0f034fb9ca0822e6ebc92fb00481f97
#
_cell.length_a   1.000
_cell.length_b   1.000
_cell.length_c   1.000
_cell.angle_alpha   90.00
_cell.angle_beta   90.00
_cell.angle_gamma   90.00
#
_symmetry.space_group_name_H-M   'P 1'
#
loop_
_entity.id
_entity.type
_entity.pdbx_description
1 polymer ?
#
loop_
_entity_poly.entity_id
_entity_poly.type
_entity_poly.pdbx_seq_one_letter_code
_entity_poly.pdbx_strand_id
1 'polypeptide(L)'
;MKIITELITPFNKKEIDYVSFNKFIETNNNDYILIFSNYGEGNFLSLEEKKSLINSINNSYMDKIIYYLQLNNYSLDNQEINLINNSNIKYVMLSPIKNYNYTQEGLYLYIKKIINQLKNKYIILHNSQLNNNINFHFLTISKLINNNKNIIALYEEGVDYSLINLIKDKYKNIKLFVNENLIEYCLDNNLNGIVSLTSLVLNDDLITIIDDYNHHFKNNLLINYFLFVHEILSFSNNSTLIKAYLKKLGYHSTDVRLPLLIEKSDIENLDFLLS
;
A
#
# COMPACT_ATOMS: atom_id res chain seq x y z
N MET A 1 11.32 -7.65 10.78
CA MET A 1 10.68 -6.61 9.93
C MET A 1 9.33 -7.13 9.45
N LYS A 2 8.29 -6.30 9.34
CA LYS A 2 6.96 -6.69 8.82
C LYS A 2 6.80 -6.28 7.36
N ILE A 3 6.00 -7.06 6.60
CA ILE A 3 5.72 -6.80 5.19
C ILE A 3 4.23 -6.52 5.02
N ILE A 4 3.91 -5.40 4.38
CA ILE A 4 2.57 -5.07 3.88
C ILE A 4 2.61 -5.26 2.36
N THR A 5 1.99 -6.31 1.84
CA THR A 5 1.89 -6.54 0.40
C THR A 5 0.82 -5.65 -0.23
N GLU A 6 1.15 -4.86 -1.25
CA GLU A 6 0.16 -4.17 -2.06
C GLU A 6 -0.48 -5.15 -3.06
N LEU A 7 -1.78 -5.39 -2.89
CA LEU A 7 -2.49 -6.36 -3.70
C LEU A 7 -3.12 -5.69 -4.92
N ILE A 8 -2.93 -6.30 -6.09
CA ILE A 8 -3.67 -5.94 -7.30
C ILE A 8 -5.12 -6.45 -7.24
N THR A 9 -6.03 -5.80 -7.98
CA THR A 9 -7.36 -6.36 -8.24
C THR A 9 -7.32 -7.12 -9.57
N PRO A 10 -7.48 -8.46 -9.57
CA PRO A 10 -7.45 -9.24 -10.79
C PRO A 10 -8.73 -9.03 -11.61
N PHE A 11 -8.56 -8.73 -12.91
CA PHE A 11 -9.67 -8.63 -13.86
C PHE A 11 -9.50 -9.63 -15.00
N ASN A 12 -10.62 -10.23 -15.41
CA ASN A 12 -10.76 -11.03 -16.62
C ASN A 12 -11.79 -10.35 -17.52
N LYS A 13 -11.41 -9.87 -18.70
CA LYS A 13 -12.27 -9.10 -19.62
C LYS A 13 -13.03 -7.95 -18.92
N LYS A 14 -12.32 -7.21 -18.06
CA LYS A 14 -12.83 -6.09 -17.23
C LYS A 14 -13.72 -6.47 -16.04
N GLU A 15 -14.13 -7.73 -15.92
CA GLU A 15 -14.85 -8.22 -14.74
C GLU A 15 -13.89 -8.65 -13.64
N ILE A 16 -14.29 -8.47 -12.39
CA ILE A 16 -13.47 -8.88 -11.25
C ILE A 16 -13.43 -10.41 -11.16
N ASP A 17 -12.21 -10.95 -11.06
CA ASP A 17 -12.01 -12.36 -10.75
C ASP A 17 -11.83 -12.55 -9.23
N TYR A 18 -12.94 -12.82 -8.56
CA TYR A 18 -12.99 -13.05 -7.12
C TYR A 18 -12.20 -14.28 -6.69
N VAL A 19 -12.08 -15.30 -7.54
CA VAL A 19 -11.34 -16.52 -7.25
C VAL A 19 -9.86 -16.22 -7.19
N SER A 20 -9.33 -15.54 -8.22
CA SER A 20 -7.91 -15.10 -8.23
C SER A 20 -7.61 -14.10 -7.11
N PHE A 21 -8.54 -13.18 -6.80
CA PHE A 21 -8.36 -12.23 -5.69
C PHE A 21 -8.19 -12.95 -4.35
N ASN A 22 -9.09 -13.88 -4.04
CA ASN A 22 -8.99 -14.64 -2.79
C ASN A 22 -7.76 -15.55 -2.77
N LYS A 23 -7.40 -16.16 -3.91
CA LYS A 23 -6.18 -16.96 -4.02
C LYS A 23 -4.92 -16.15 -3.68
N PHE A 24 -4.80 -14.91 -4.17
CA PHE A 24 -3.69 -14.03 -3.80
C PHE A 24 -3.64 -13.76 -2.30
N ILE A 25 -4.79 -13.58 -1.64
CA ILE A 25 -4.87 -13.38 -0.19
C ILE A 25 -4.47 -14.65 0.56
N GLU A 26 -4.98 -15.81 0.14
CA GLU A 26 -4.76 -17.10 0.80
C GLU A 26 -3.33 -17.60 0.68
N THR A 27 -2.68 -17.34 -0.45
CA THR A 27 -1.28 -17.75 -0.69
C THR A 27 -0.28 -16.73 -0.15
N ASN A 28 -0.73 -15.54 0.25
CA ASN A 28 0.16 -14.52 0.80
C ASN A 28 0.46 -14.78 2.27
N ASN A 29 1.72 -15.09 2.57
CA ASN A 29 2.20 -15.41 3.92
C ASN A 29 2.70 -14.16 4.69
N ASN A 30 2.67 -12.98 4.09
CA ASN A 30 3.13 -11.74 4.72
C ASN A 30 2.19 -11.28 5.85
N ASP A 31 2.65 -10.33 6.65
CA ASP A 31 1.93 -9.86 7.84
C ASP A 31 0.61 -9.18 7.52
N TYR A 32 0.60 -8.34 6.47
CA TYR A 32 -0.57 -7.56 6.07
C TYR A 32 -0.71 -7.50 4.55
N ILE A 33 -1.93 -7.24 4.11
CA ILE A 33 -2.31 -7.10 2.70
C ILE A 33 -3.06 -5.78 2.53
N LEU A 34 -2.52 -4.88 1.72
CA LEU A 34 -3.12 -3.59 1.38
C LEU A 34 -3.97 -3.75 0.12
N ILE A 35 -5.28 -3.53 0.26
CA ILE A 35 -6.23 -3.59 -0.86
C ILE A 35 -6.67 -2.19 -1.28
N PHE A 36 -7.04 -2.03 -2.55
CA PHE A 36 -7.60 -0.81 -3.15
C PHE A 36 -6.65 0.39 -3.24
N SER A 37 -5.33 0.16 -3.17
CA SER A 37 -4.31 1.17 -3.49
C SER A 37 -4.32 1.53 -4.98
N ASN A 38 -3.37 2.35 -5.42
CA ASN A 38 -3.21 2.65 -6.86
C ASN A 38 -2.92 1.37 -7.67
N TYR A 39 -2.09 0.47 -7.16
CA TYR A 39 -1.82 -0.82 -7.78
C TYR A 39 -3.00 -1.78 -7.69
N GLY A 40 -3.84 -1.63 -6.67
CA GLY A 40 -5.13 -2.32 -6.54
C GLY A 40 -6.24 -1.73 -7.40
N GLU A 41 -5.96 -0.70 -8.21
CA GLU A 41 -6.95 0.00 -9.04
C GLU A 41 -8.19 0.49 -8.27
N GLY A 42 -8.00 0.84 -6.99
CA GLY A 42 -9.10 1.19 -6.09
C GLY A 42 -9.99 2.34 -6.59
N ASN A 43 -9.41 3.29 -7.36
CA ASN A 43 -10.14 4.41 -7.97
C ASN A 43 -11.00 4.00 -9.17
N PHE A 44 -10.79 2.82 -9.73
CA PHE A 44 -11.56 2.27 -10.86
C PHE A 44 -12.60 1.23 -10.43
N LEU A 45 -12.72 0.99 -9.11
CA LEU A 45 -13.74 0.13 -8.53
C LEU A 45 -14.91 0.97 -8.05
N SER A 46 -16.12 0.53 -8.40
CA SER A 46 -17.33 1.06 -7.78
C SER A 46 -17.41 0.65 -6.29
N LEU A 47 -18.24 1.35 -5.52
CA LEU A 47 -18.46 1.04 -4.12
C LEU A 47 -19.04 -0.37 -3.92
N GLU A 48 -19.92 -0.80 -4.82
CA GLU A 48 -20.51 -2.15 -4.79
C GLU A 48 -19.48 -3.23 -5.12
N GLU A 49 -18.54 -2.97 -6.02
CA GLU A 49 -17.44 -3.87 -6.30
C GLU A 49 -16.49 -4.01 -5.11
N LYS A 50 -16.12 -2.88 -4.47
CA LYS A 50 -15.33 -2.90 -3.23
C LYS A 50 -16.03 -3.71 -2.13
N LYS A 51 -17.33 -3.49 -1.96
CA LYS A 51 -18.17 -4.24 -1.01
C LYS A 51 -18.18 -5.74 -1.31
N SER A 52 -18.37 -6.11 -2.58
CA SER A 52 -18.38 -7.49 -3.02
C SER A 52 -17.03 -8.18 -2.82
N LEU A 53 -15.93 -7.48 -3.11
CA LEU A 53 -14.57 -7.97 -2.85
C LEU A 53 -14.35 -8.21 -1.35
N ILE A 54 -14.69 -7.26 -0.49
CA ILE A 54 -14.58 -7.42 0.97
C ILE A 54 -15.38 -8.61 1.47
N ASN A 55 -16.62 -8.75 0.99
CA ASN A 55 -17.49 -9.84 1.39
C ASN A 55 -17.02 -11.22 0.88
N SER A 56 -16.22 -11.26 -0.18
CA SER A 56 -15.64 -12.51 -0.70
C SER A 56 -14.44 -13.00 0.13
N ILE A 57 -13.80 -12.14 0.92
CA ILE A 57 -12.63 -12.51 1.73
C ILE A 57 -13.06 -13.43 2.87
N ASN A 58 -12.36 -14.55 3.03
CA ASN A 58 -12.57 -15.42 4.17
C ASN A 58 -12.23 -14.69 5.49
N ASN A 59 -13.11 -14.83 6.49
CA ASN A 59 -12.97 -14.16 7.78
C ASN A 59 -11.63 -14.42 8.49
N SER A 60 -10.99 -15.56 8.25
CA SER A 60 -9.67 -15.89 8.84
C SER A 60 -8.56 -14.95 8.39
N TYR A 61 -8.71 -14.25 7.26
CA TYR A 61 -7.72 -13.31 6.73
C TYR A 61 -8.04 -11.84 7.04
N MET A 62 -9.25 -11.53 7.55
CA MET A 62 -9.68 -10.15 7.79
C MET A 62 -8.74 -9.35 8.70
N ASP A 63 -8.07 -10.01 9.64
CA ASP A 63 -7.11 -9.38 10.56
C ASP A 63 -5.78 -8.98 9.88
N LYS A 64 -5.54 -9.44 8.66
CA LYS A 64 -4.39 -9.04 7.83
C LYS A 64 -4.72 -7.93 6.83
N ILE A 65 -6.01 -7.68 6.57
CA ILE A 65 -6.42 -6.73 5.53
C ILE A 65 -6.30 -5.30 6.01
N ILE A 66 -5.64 -4.48 5.20
CA ILE A 66 -5.59 -3.02 5.33
C ILE A 66 -6.40 -2.43 4.17
N TYR A 67 -7.42 -1.65 4.48
CA TYR A 67 -8.18 -0.89 3.49
C TYR A 67 -7.45 0.40 3.15
N TYR A 68 -7.12 0.62 1.89
CA TYR A 68 -6.57 1.89 1.45
C TYR A 68 -7.69 2.88 1.15
N LEU A 69 -7.87 3.86 2.04
CA LEU A 69 -8.83 4.94 1.86
C LEU A 69 -8.12 6.17 1.31
N GLN A 70 -8.22 6.35 0.00
CA GLN A 70 -7.80 7.60 -0.64
C GLN A 70 -8.93 8.60 -0.61
N LEU A 71 -8.72 9.73 0.04
CA LEU A 71 -9.71 10.80 0.06
C LEU A 71 -9.73 11.51 -1.30
N ASN A 72 -10.91 11.58 -1.92
CA ASN A 72 -11.08 12.16 -3.25
C ASN A 72 -12.22 13.18 -3.29
N ASN A 73 -13.36 12.87 -2.65
CA ASN A 73 -14.59 13.64 -2.77
C ASN A 73 -15.42 13.43 -1.51
N TYR A 74 -15.87 14.54 -0.91
CA TYR A 74 -16.61 14.54 0.34
C TYR A 74 -17.82 13.56 0.38
N SER A 75 -18.56 13.47 -0.71
CA SER A 75 -19.74 12.58 -0.78
C SER A 75 -19.35 11.11 -0.90
N LEU A 76 -18.39 10.79 -1.77
CA LEU A 76 -17.89 9.43 -1.96
C LEU A 76 -17.13 8.95 -0.73
N ASP A 77 -16.34 9.82 -0.10
CA ASP A 77 -15.59 9.49 1.12
C ASP A 77 -16.54 9.05 2.24
N ASN A 78 -17.70 9.72 2.42
CA ASN A 78 -18.69 9.31 3.41
C ASN A 78 -19.31 7.93 3.12
N GLN A 79 -19.59 7.60 1.86
CA GLN A 79 -20.12 6.30 1.47
C GLN A 79 -19.08 5.19 1.70
N GLU A 80 -17.83 5.47 1.37
CA GLU A 80 -16.71 4.54 1.56
C GLU A 80 -16.40 4.33 3.05
N ILE A 81 -16.45 5.39 3.87
CA ILE A 81 -16.35 5.29 5.34
C ILE A 81 -17.48 4.40 5.92
N ASN A 82 -18.71 4.53 5.41
CA ASN A 82 -19.81 3.67 5.83
C ASN A 82 -19.57 2.21 5.45
N LEU A 83 -19.05 1.94 4.25
CA LEU A 83 -18.65 0.60 3.84
C LEU A 83 -17.60 0.02 4.80
N ILE A 84 -16.55 0.78 5.09
CA ILE A 84 -15.48 0.37 6.01
C ILE A 84 -16.04 0.09 7.40
N ASN A 85 -16.89 0.97 7.93
CA ASN A 85 -17.48 0.82 9.27
C ASN A 85 -18.35 -0.44 9.41
N ASN A 86 -19.03 -0.83 8.32
CA ASN A 86 -19.88 -2.02 8.27
C ASN A 86 -19.11 -3.30 7.92
N SER A 87 -17.82 -3.22 7.66
CA SER A 87 -16.96 -4.37 7.38
C SER A 87 -16.21 -4.85 8.63
N ASN A 88 -15.69 -6.09 8.57
CA ASN A 88 -14.83 -6.66 9.61
C ASN A 88 -13.36 -6.19 9.50
N ILE A 89 -13.01 -5.37 8.53
CA ILE A 89 -11.65 -4.81 8.36
C ILE A 89 -11.32 -3.94 9.57
N LYS A 90 -10.15 -4.17 10.17
CA LYS A 90 -9.68 -3.44 11.34
C LYS A 90 -8.77 -2.25 11.01
N TYR A 91 -8.02 -2.35 9.92
CA TYR A 91 -6.95 -1.40 9.57
C TYR A 91 -7.33 -0.56 8.36
N VAL A 92 -7.12 0.74 8.46
CA VAL A 92 -7.36 1.69 7.38
C VAL A 92 -6.09 2.50 7.16
N MET A 93 -5.53 2.44 5.96
CA MET A 93 -4.46 3.33 5.52
C MET A 93 -5.11 4.55 4.88
N LEU A 94 -4.92 5.70 5.49
CA LEU A 94 -5.59 6.94 5.14
C LEU A 94 -4.64 7.86 4.36
N SER A 95 -4.96 8.10 3.09
CA SER A 95 -4.22 9.01 2.21
C SER A 95 -5.00 10.31 1.99
N PRO A 96 -4.34 11.48 2.09
CA PRO A 96 -5.00 12.77 1.86
C PRO A 96 -5.48 12.94 0.42
N ILE A 97 -6.31 13.98 0.18
CA ILE A 97 -6.78 14.35 -1.16
C ILE A 97 -5.60 14.76 -2.03
N LYS A 98 -5.55 14.22 -3.25
CA LYS A 98 -4.57 14.59 -4.27
C LYS A 98 -4.97 15.86 -5.03
N ASN A 99 -3.98 16.51 -5.66
CA ASN A 99 -4.17 17.59 -6.64
C ASN A 99 -4.78 18.90 -6.10
N TYR A 100 -4.79 19.13 -4.79
CA TYR A 100 -5.21 20.38 -4.20
C TYR A 100 -4.13 20.98 -3.31
N ASN A 101 -3.99 22.29 -3.35
CA ASN A 101 -3.16 23.03 -2.41
C ASN A 101 -4.00 23.38 -1.18
N TYR A 102 -3.65 22.89 -0.02
CA TYR A 102 -4.29 23.21 1.25
C TYR A 102 -3.25 23.47 2.34
N THR A 103 -3.66 24.21 3.37
CA THR A 103 -2.80 24.48 4.51
C THR A 103 -2.66 23.26 5.40
N GLN A 104 -1.59 23.19 6.19
CA GLN A 104 -1.40 22.13 7.18
C GLN A 104 -2.51 22.07 8.23
N GLU A 105 -3.07 23.23 8.62
CA GLU A 105 -4.20 23.27 9.53
C GLU A 105 -5.48 22.72 8.87
N GLY A 106 -5.74 23.07 7.60
CA GLY A 106 -6.86 22.51 6.83
C GLY A 106 -6.74 20.99 6.69
N LEU A 107 -5.53 20.49 6.38
CA LEU A 107 -5.23 19.06 6.33
C LEU A 107 -5.49 18.38 7.68
N TYR A 108 -4.98 18.95 8.77
CA TYR A 108 -5.22 18.44 10.12
C TYR A 108 -6.71 18.32 10.45
N LEU A 109 -7.48 19.40 10.24
CA LEU A 109 -8.91 19.42 10.55
C LEU A 109 -9.69 18.40 9.72
N TYR A 110 -9.35 18.28 8.44
CA TYR A 110 -10.02 17.33 7.56
C TYR A 110 -9.72 15.87 7.93
N ILE A 111 -8.45 15.52 8.10
CA ILE A 111 -8.04 14.15 8.51
C ILE A 111 -8.64 13.80 9.87
N LYS A 112 -8.62 14.71 10.85
CA LYS A 112 -9.26 14.50 12.16
C LYS A 112 -10.76 14.21 12.02
N LYS A 113 -11.46 14.94 11.13
CA LYS A 113 -12.87 14.69 10.86
C LYS A 113 -13.10 13.28 10.33
N ILE A 114 -12.29 12.81 9.37
CA ILE A 114 -12.38 11.46 8.80
C ILE A 114 -12.11 10.40 9.87
N ILE A 115 -11.05 10.56 10.66
CA ILE A 115 -10.70 9.63 11.73
C ILE A 115 -11.85 9.49 12.73
N ASN A 116 -12.54 10.58 13.09
CA ASN A 116 -13.68 10.55 14.00
C ASN A 116 -14.91 9.82 13.42
N GLN A 117 -15.01 9.69 12.11
CA GLN A 117 -16.07 8.95 11.44
C GLN A 117 -15.75 7.45 11.32
N LEU A 118 -14.47 7.06 11.37
CA LEU A 118 -14.02 5.67 11.31
C LEU A 118 -14.13 5.01 12.68
N LYS A 119 -15.23 4.26 12.88
CA LYS A 119 -15.58 3.64 14.17
C LYS A 119 -14.78 2.35 14.40
N ASN A 120 -14.10 2.26 15.54
CA ASN A 120 -13.35 1.05 15.93
C ASN A 120 -12.30 0.58 14.89
N LYS A 121 -11.69 1.54 14.19
CA LYS A 121 -10.64 1.25 13.19
C LYS A 121 -9.29 1.77 13.66
N TYR A 122 -8.25 1.02 13.39
CA TYR A 122 -6.86 1.44 13.53
C TYR A 122 -6.40 2.15 12.27
N ILE A 123 -5.74 3.28 12.44
CA ILE A 123 -5.37 4.18 11.36
C ILE A 123 -3.86 4.11 11.11
N ILE A 124 -3.50 3.96 9.85
CA ILE A 124 -2.16 4.13 9.32
C ILE A 124 -2.20 5.43 8.51
N LEU A 125 -1.46 6.45 8.93
CA LEU A 125 -1.34 7.66 8.12
C LEU A 125 -0.42 7.38 6.94
N HIS A 126 -0.85 7.75 5.74
CA HIS A 126 -0.02 7.63 4.54
C HIS A 126 0.50 9.01 4.14
N ASN A 127 1.80 9.20 4.17
CA ASN A 127 2.50 10.39 3.71
C ASN A 127 3.19 10.09 2.38
N SER A 128 2.69 10.69 1.30
CA SER A 128 3.19 10.44 -0.04
C SER A 128 3.63 11.73 -0.72
N GLN A 129 4.92 11.86 -0.97
CA GLN A 129 5.47 12.96 -1.75
C GLN A 129 5.18 12.81 -3.26
N LEU A 130 5.12 11.56 -3.73
CA LEU A 130 4.98 11.26 -5.15
C LEU A 130 3.59 11.60 -5.70
N ASN A 131 2.59 11.57 -4.84
CA ASN A 131 1.19 11.69 -5.24
C ASN A 131 0.52 12.99 -4.77
N ASN A 132 1.15 13.77 -3.91
CA ASN A 132 0.56 14.96 -3.31
C ASN A 132 1.56 16.12 -3.32
N ASN A 133 1.14 17.28 -3.82
CA ASN A 133 1.93 18.50 -3.70
C ASN A 133 2.10 18.98 -2.25
N ILE A 134 1.37 18.36 -1.31
CA ILE A 134 1.41 18.72 0.11
C ILE A 134 1.52 17.45 0.96
N ASN A 135 2.65 17.33 1.62
CA ASN A 135 2.92 16.30 2.61
C ASN A 135 2.44 16.72 3.99
N PHE A 136 2.22 15.75 4.86
CA PHE A 136 2.11 16.01 6.28
C PHE A 136 3.44 16.56 6.82
N HIS A 137 3.43 17.74 7.41
CA HIS A 137 4.55 18.21 8.20
C HIS A 137 4.58 17.47 9.55
N PHE A 138 5.78 17.35 10.13
CA PHE A 138 5.96 16.73 11.45
C PHE A 138 4.98 17.27 12.51
N LEU A 139 4.75 18.59 12.57
CA LEU A 139 3.82 19.19 13.53
C LEU A 139 2.38 18.72 13.32
N THR A 140 1.94 18.55 12.07
CA THR A 140 0.61 18.07 11.72
C THR A 140 0.43 16.61 12.14
N ILE A 141 1.41 15.75 11.83
CA ILE A 141 1.42 14.34 12.25
C ILE A 141 1.41 14.27 13.78
N SER A 142 2.25 15.04 14.45
CA SER A 142 2.31 15.09 15.92
C SER A 142 0.98 15.48 16.54
N LYS A 143 0.31 16.48 15.98
CA LYS A 143 -1.01 16.94 16.43
C LYS A 143 -2.08 15.87 16.22
N LEU A 144 -2.02 15.14 15.09
CA LEU A 144 -2.93 14.02 14.80
C LEU A 144 -2.70 12.86 15.78
N ILE A 145 -1.48 12.40 15.98
CA ILE A 145 -1.13 11.29 16.89
C ILE A 145 -1.56 11.61 18.33
N ASN A 146 -1.24 12.81 18.81
CA ASN A 146 -1.54 13.19 20.19
C ASN A 146 -3.06 13.25 20.48
N ASN A 147 -3.86 13.57 19.47
CA ASN A 147 -5.32 13.72 19.62
C ASN A 147 -6.12 12.49 19.19
N ASN A 148 -5.50 11.45 18.62
CA ASN A 148 -6.20 10.27 18.11
C ASN A 148 -5.43 8.99 18.45
N LYS A 149 -5.82 8.32 19.53
CA LYS A 149 -5.16 7.10 20.03
C LYS A 149 -5.26 5.90 19.10
N ASN A 150 -6.16 5.93 18.14
CA ASN A 150 -6.33 4.90 17.13
C ASN A 150 -5.37 5.04 15.93
N ILE A 151 -4.56 6.09 15.86
CA ILE A 151 -3.44 6.15 14.93
C ILE A 151 -2.33 5.27 15.50
N ILE A 152 -2.00 4.20 14.77
CA ILE A 152 -1.04 3.17 15.21
C ILE A 152 0.23 3.15 14.37
N ALA A 153 0.20 3.75 13.18
CA ALA A 153 1.34 3.72 12.28
C ALA A 153 1.37 4.94 11.35
N LEU A 154 2.57 5.20 10.81
CA LEU A 154 2.82 6.07 9.68
C LEU A 154 3.46 5.24 8.57
N TYR A 155 2.96 5.39 7.35
CA TYR A 155 3.62 4.95 6.12
C TYR A 155 4.20 6.18 5.43
N GLU A 156 5.53 6.26 5.35
CA GLU A 156 6.26 7.26 4.60
C GLU A 156 6.68 6.66 3.26
N GLU A 157 5.99 7.06 2.19
CA GLU A 157 6.28 6.57 0.84
C GLU A 157 7.47 7.29 0.21
N GLY A 158 7.71 8.54 0.63
CA GLY A 158 8.83 9.33 0.16
C GLY A 158 10.15 9.07 0.89
N VAL A 159 11.18 9.82 0.54
CA VAL A 159 12.53 9.71 1.12
C VAL A 159 12.75 10.84 2.12
N ASP A 160 11.84 11.02 3.08
CA ASP A 160 12.03 12.01 4.16
C ASP A 160 12.62 11.35 5.42
N TYR A 161 13.93 11.10 5.37
CA TYR A 161 14.66 10.55 6.51
C TYR A 161 14.54 11.40 7.79
N SER A 162 14.43 12.73 7.65
CA SER A 162 14.29 13.63 8.78
C SER A 162 12.96 13.41 9.50
N LEU A 163 11.88 13.31 8.76
CA LEU A 163 10.55 13.03 9.29
C LEU A 163 10.50 11.66 9.97
N ILE A 164 11.03 10.63 9.31
CA ILE A 164 11.09 9.26 9.87
C ILE A 164 11.81 9.27 11.22
N ASN A 165 12.98 9.88 11.29
CA ASN A 165 13.77 9.93 12.53
C ASN A 165 13.06 10.73 13.63
N LEU A 166 12.47 11.88 13.32
CA LEU A 166 11.72 12.69 14.28
C LEU A 166 10.53 11.92 14.87
N ILE A 167 9.80 11.18 14.04
CA ILE A 167 8.66 10.35 14.50
C ILE A 167 9.16 9.18 15.33
N LYS A 168 10.20 8.47 14.88
CA LYS A 168 10.81 7.34 15.60
C LYS A 168 11.28 7.73 17.00
N ASP A 169 11.90 8.90 17.11
CA ASP A 169 12.44 9.36 18.39
C ASP A 169 11.35 9.80 19.34
N LYS A 170 10.33 10.48 18.85
CA LYS A 170 9.27 11.05 19.69
C LYS A 170 8.17 10.07 20.04
N TYR A 171 7.82 9.15 19.13
CA TYR A 171 6.64 8.28 19.26
C TYR A 171 7.00 6.79 19.20
N LYS A 172 7.48 6.24 20.33
CA LYS A 172 7.92 4.83 20.41
C LYS A 172 6.81 3.78 20.17
N ASN A 173 5.56 4.19 20.30
CA ASN A 173 4.37 3.34 20.11
C ASN A 173 3.78 3.44 18.69
N ILE A 174 4.28 4.33 17.83
CA ILE A 174 3.86 4.45 16.44
C ILE A 174 4.77 3.58 15.57
N LYS A 175 4.15 2.67 14.81
CA LYS A 175 4.89 1.84 13.85
C LYS A 175 5.24 2.66 12.61
N LEU A 176 6.47 2.50 12.14
CA LEU A 176 6.96 3.17 10.94
C LEU A 176 7.12 2.15 9.82
N PHE A 177 6.40 2.38 8.74
CA PHE A 177 6.53 1.67 7.48
C PHE A 177 7.09 2.63 6.43
N VAL A 178 7.93 2.11 5.55
CA VAL A 178 8.50 2.85 4.43
C VAL A 178 8.22 2.11 3.12
N ASN A 179 8.44 2.76 1.99
CA ASN A 179 8.37 2.09 0.69
C ASN A 179 9.50 1.05 0.57
N GLU A 180 9.28 -0.01 -0.20
CA GLU A 180 10.27 -1.08 -0.40
C GLU A 180 11.59 -0.61 -1.03
N ASN A 181 11.61 0.54 -1.73
CA ASN A 181 12.85 1.15 -2.20
C ASN A 181 13.78 1.57 -1.05
N LEU A 182 13.27 1.70 0.16
CA LEU A 182 14.04 2.00 1.38
C LEU A 182 14.30 0.77 2.25
N ILE A 183 14.29 -0.44 1.67
CA ILE A 183 14.46 -1.69 2.44
C ILE A 183 15.75 -1.69 3.26
N GLU A 184 16.87 -1.27 2.69
CA GLU A 184 18.14 -1.19 3.40
C GLU A 184 18.05 -0.22 4.60
N TYR A 185 17.51 0.97 4.36
CA TYR A 185 17.32 1.95 5.44
C TYR A 185 16.38 1.42 6.53
N CYS A 186 15.33 0.71 6.14
CA CYS A 186 14.40 0.07 7.06
C CYS A 186 15.11 -0.94 7.99
N LEU A 187 15.95 -1.77 7.40
CA LEU A 187 16.72 -2.79 8.12
C LEU A 187 17.79 -2.14 9.00
N ASP A 188 18.62 -1.24 8.47
CA ASP A 188 19.71 -0.57 9.19
C ASP A 188 19.19 0.24 10.39
N ASN A 189 18.00 0.80 10.29
CA ASN A 189 17.41 1.61 11.36
C ASN A 189 16.37 0.88 12.21
N ASN A 190 16.20 -0.44 12.04
CA ASN A 190 15.21 -1.24 12.78
C ASN A 190 13.81 -0.61 12.74
N LEU A 191 13.35 -0.18 11.56
CA LEU A 191 11.98 0.29 11.37
C LEU A 191 11.01 -0.91 11.43
N ASN A 192 9.73 -0.64 11.54
CA ASN A 192 8.74 -1.69 11.75
C ASN A 192 8.48 -2.53 10.49
N GLY A 193 8.62 -1.95 9.29
CA GLY A 193 8.44 -2.71 8.06
C GLY A 193 8.37 -1.87 6.80
N ILE A 194 8.03 -2.55 5.71
CA ILE A 194 7.88 -1.98 4.37
C ILE A 194 6.49 -2.22 3.81
N VAL A 195 6.09 -1.35 2.88
CA VAL A 195 4.98 -1.58 1.95
C VAL A 195 5.58 -1.98 0.62
N SER A 196 5.19 -3.14 0.09
CA SER A 196 5.85 -3.77 -1.04
C SER A 196 4.85 -4.26 -2.09
N LEU A 197 5.00 -3.76 -3.32
CA LEU A 197 4.36 -4.29 -4.52
C LEU A 197 5.12 -5.54 -5.03
N THR A 198 6.45 -5.46 -5.01
CA THR A 198 7.34 -6.49 -5.55
C THR A 198 7.20 -7.82 -4.80
N SER A 199 6.75 -7.79 -3.54
CA SER A 199 6.42 -9.00 -2.77
C SER A 199 5.30 -9.86 -3.37
N LEU A 200 4.54 -9.37 -4.35
CA LEU A 200 3.59 -10.19 -5.11
C LEU A 200 4.28 -11.23 -6.01
N VAL A 201 5.51 -10.97 -6.42
CA VAL A 201 6.24 -11.76 -7.42
C VAL A 201 7.60 -12.28 -6.92
N LEU A 202 8.25 -11.57 -6.00
CA LEU A 202 9.55 -11.91 -5.43
C LEU A 202 9.48 -12.01 -3.89
N ASN A 203 8.44 -12.68 -3.38
CA ASN A 203 8.26 -12.79 -1.94
C ASN A 203 9.38 -13.58 -1.25
N ASP A 204 9.80 -14.68 -1.86
CA ASP A 204 10.84 -15.54 -1.30
C ASP A 204 12.20 -14.82 -1.27
N ASP A 205 12.49 -14.04 -2.30
CA ASP A 205 13.70 -13.18 -2.34
C ASP A 205 13.66 -12.12 -1.23
N LEU A 206 12.51 -11.49 -1.03
CA LEU A 206 12.32 -10.50 0.04
C LEU A 206 12.49 -11.13 1.44
N ILE A 207 11.94 -12.31 1.66
CA ILE A 207 12.11 -13.05 2.92
C ILE A 207 13.59 -13.41 3.11
N THR A 208 14.26 -13.87 2.06
CA THR A 208 15.70 -14.18 2.09
C THR A 208 16.54 -12.96 2.44
N ILE A 209 16.25 -11.79 1.85
CA ILE A 209 16.94 -10.52 2.19
C ILE A 209 16.81 -10.20 3.68
N ILE A 210 15.60 -10.37 4.24
CA ILE A 210 15.33 -10.08 5.66
C ILE A 210 16.07 -11.08 6.56
N ASP A 211 16.04 -12.35 6.21
CA ASP A 211 16.68 -13.42 6.98
C ASP A 211 18.21 -13.32 6.94
N ASP A 212 18.79 -13.05 5.77
CA ASP A 212 20.21 -12.80 5.61
C ASP A 212 20.65 -11.62 6.50
N TYR A 213 19.90 -10.51 6.48
CA TYR A 213 20.20 -9.35 7.30
C TYR A 213 20.13 -9.68 8.82
N ASN A 214 19.14 -10.45 9.26
CA ASN A 214 19.01 -10.88 10.65
C ASN A 214 20.21 -11.76 11.10
N HIS A 215 20.86 -12.44 10.16
CA HIS A 215 22.08 -13.22 10.37
C HIS A 215 23.38 -12.41 10.14
N HIS A 216 23.28 -11.08 10.11
CA HIS A 216 24.39 -10.15 9.86
C HIS A 216 25.07 -10.33 8.49
N PHE A 217 24.35 -10.86 7.51
CA PHE A 217 24.80 -10.97 6.14
C PHE A 217 24.01 -10.02 5.26
N LYS A 218 24.70 -9.10 4.58
CA LYS A 218 24.08 -8.18 3.62
C LYS A 218 24.28 -8.70 2.20
N ASN A 219 23.25 -9.33 1.65
CA ASN A 219 23.24 -9.87 0.30
C ASN A 219 22.97 -8.75 -0.73
N ASN A 220 24.00 -7.97 -1.02
CA ASN A 220 23.87 -6.81 -1.92
C ASN A 220 23.39 -7.19 -3.34
N LEU A 221 23.73 -8.38 -3.84
CA LEU A 221 23.27 -8.80 -5.17
C LEU A 221 21.77 -9.02 -5.18
N LEU A 222 21.24 -9.71 -4.19
CA LEU A 222 19.80 -9.97 -4.08
C LEU A 222 19.02 -8.69 -3.80
N ILE A 223 19.53 -7.82 -2.92
CA ILE A 223 18.93 -6.50 -2.64
C ILE A 223 18.87 -5.66 -3.92
N ASN A 224 19.97 -5.56 -4.65
CA ASN A 224 20.01 -4.78 -5.91
C ASN A 224 19.07 -5.36 -6.97
N TYR A 225 18.97 -6.68 -7.09
CA TYR A 225 18.02 -7.32 -8.00
C TYR A 225 16.57 -7.01 -7.59
N PHE A 226 16.24 -7.16 -6.31
CA PHE A 226 14.91 -6.83 -5.80
C PHE A 226 14.52 -5.37 -6.06
N LEU A 227 15.43 -4.43 -5.78
CA LEU A 227 15.23 -3.00 -6.02
C LEU A 227 15.11 -2.66 -7.52
N PHE A 228 15.88 -3.33 -8.36
CA PHE A 228 15.79 -3.18 -9.82
C PHE A 228 14.42 -3.63 -10.36
N VAL A 229 13.92 -4.78 -9.90
CA VAL A 229 12.58 -5.25 -10.25
C VAL A 229 11.51 -4.28 -9.73
N HIS A 230 11.66 -3.78 -8.50
CA HIS A 230 10.77 -2.75 -7.95
C HIS A 230 10.71 -1.51 -8.85
N GLU A 231 11.86 -0.95 -9.24
CA GLU A 231 11.93 0.24 -10.08
C GLU A 231 11.16 0.06 -11.39
N ILE A 232 11.30 -1.09 -12.03
CA ILE A 232 10.58 -1.39 -13.29
C ILE A 232 9.08 -1.53 -13.01
N LEU A 233 8.67 -2.34 -12.04
CA LEU A 233 7.25 -2.61 -11.78
C LEU A 233 6.50 -1.38 -11.27
N SER A 234 7.16 -0.48 -10.57
CA SER A 234 6.57 0.74 -10.02
C SER A 234 6.64 1.96 -10.96
N PHE A 235 7.34 1.87 -12.08
CA PHE A 235 7.60 2.99 -12.99
C PHE A 235 6.34 3.75 -13.42
N SER A 236 5.26 3.04 -13.75
CA SER A 236 4.00 3.64 -14.19
C SER A 236 3.13 4.16 -13.01
N ASN A 237 3.53 3.88 -11.76
CA ASN A 237 2.76 4.18 -10.54
C ASN A 237 1.28 3.70 -10.60
N ASN A 238 1.07 2.58 -11.30
CA ASN A 238 -0.22 1.91 -11.45
C ASN A 238 -0.03 0.41 -11.70
N SER A 239 -1.13 -0.32 -11.94
CA SER A 239 -1.12 -1.78 -12.06
C SER A 239 -0.63 -2.34 -13.40
N THR A 240 -0.34 -1.52 -14.42
CA THR A 240 -0.08 -2.02 -15.79
C THR A 240 1.15 -2.93 -15.85
N LEU A 241 2.28 -2.49 -15.32
CA LEU A 241 3.53 -3.24 -15.40
C LEU A 241 3.52 -4.50 -14.54
N ILE A 242 3.02 -4.43 -13.30
CA ILE A 242 2.92 -5.62 -12.45
C ILE A 242 1.96 -6.65 -13.04
N LYS A 243 0.83 -6.24 -13.63
CA LYS A 243 -0.11 -7.15 -14.29
C LYS A 243 0.47 -7.74 -15.59
N ALA A 244 1.19 -6.94 -16.37
CA ALA A 244 1.92 -7.44 -17.53
C ALA A 244 2.97 -8.49 -17.13
N TYR A 245 3.68 -8.26 -16.03
CA TYR A 245 4.65 -9.20 -15.49
C TYR A 245 3.98 -10.49 -14.98
N LEU A 246 2.90 -10.38 -14.20
CA LEU A 246 2.13 -11.53 -13.75
C LEU A 246 1.59 -12.37 -14.91
N LYS A 247 1.17 -11.71 -16.01
CA LYS A 247 0.74 -12.41 -17.23
C LYS A 247 1.87 -13.26 -17.83
N LYS A 248 3.08 -12.75 -17.85
CA LYS A 248 4.28 -13.51 -18.31
C LYS A 248 4.59 -14.69 -17.38
N LEU A 249 4.31 -14.55 -16.09
CA LEU A 249 4.43 -15.65 -15.12
C LEU A 249 3.28 -16.67 -15.20
N GLY A 250 2.34 -16.52 -16.16
CA GLY A 250 1.25 -17.47 -16.41
C GLY A 250 -0.03 -17.19 -15.64
N TYR A 251 -0.17 -16.03 -15.00
CA TYR A 251 -1.44 -15.63 -14.39
C TYR A 251 -2.44 -15.16 -15.46
N HIS A 252 -3.73 -15.52 -15.31
CA HIS A 252 -4.74 -15.28 -16.34
C HIS A 252 -5.53 -13.98 -16.15
N SER A 253 -5.82 -13.58 -14.92
CA SER A 253 -6.70 -12.43 -14.64
C SER A 253 -5.90 -11.15 -14.43
N THR A 254 -5.19 -10.74 -15.48
CA THR A 254 -4.22 -9.63 -15.46
C THR A 254 -4.63 -8.44 -16.33
N ASP A 255 -5.89 -8.39 -16.78
CA ASP A 255 -6.40 -7.24 -17.52
C ASP A 255 -6.46 -5.99 -16.62
N VAL A 256 -6.44 -4.81 -17.24
CA VAL A 256 -6.62 -3.50 -16.60
C VAL A 256 -7.90 -2.84 -17.10
N ARG A 257 -8.44 -1.90 -16.31
CA ARG A 257 -9.60 -1.08 -16.73
C ARG A 257 -9.15 0.23 -17.34
N LEU A 258 -9.85 0.68 -18.38
CA LEU A 258 -9.61 2.01 -18.93
C LEU A 258 -9.78 3.11 -17.84
N PRO A 259 -8.94 4.15 -17.86
CA PRO A 259 -8.01 4.52 -18.93
C PRO A 259 -6.65 3.80 -18.91
N LEU A 260 -6.43 2.85 -18.00
CA LEU A 260 -5.18 2.07 -18.02
C LEU A 260 -5.18 1.14 -19.23
N LEU A 261 -4.00 1.00 -19.83
CA LEU A 261 -3.75 0.11 -20.97
C LEU A 261 -2.36 -0.51 -20.82
N ILE A 262 -2.26 -1.82 -21.00
CA ILE A 262 -0.98 -2.50 -21.12
C ILE A 262 -0.56 -2.41 -22.59
N GLU A 263 0.48 -1.65 -22.86
CA GLU A 263 1.01 -1.47 -24.21
C GLU A 263 2.00 -2.58 -24.56
N LYS A 264 2.26 -2.72 -25.87
CA LYS A 264 3.26 -3.70 -26.35
C LYS A 264 4.66 -3.39 -25.80
N SER A 265 5.01 -2.11 -25.72
CA SER A 265 6.26 -1.64 -25.13
C SER A 265 6.43 -2.03 -23.66
N ASP A 266 5.34 -2.06 -22.87
CA ASP A 266 5.38 -2.51 -21.47
C ASP A 266 5.82 -3.98 -21.41
N ILE A 267 5.29 -4.79 -22.32
CA ILE A 267 5.59 -6.23 -22.39
C ILE A 267 7.05 -6.45 -22.85
N GLU A 268 7.52 -5.71 -23.86
CA GLU A 268 8.88 -5.82 -24.38
C GLU A 268 9.93 -5.39 -23.34
N ASN A 269 9.66 -4.33 -22.58
CA ASN A 269 10.53 -3.88 -21.49
C ASN A 269 10.64 -4.91 -20.36
N LEU A 270 9.62 -5.75 -20.16
CA LEU A 270 9.63 -6.80 -19.14
C LEU A 270 10.36 -8.07 -19.62
N ASP A 271 10.60 -8.26 -20.92
CA ASP A 271 11.37 -9.41 -21.44
C ASP A 271 12.79 -9.43 -20.89
N PHE A 272 13.35 -8.27 -20.65
CA PHE A 272 14.66 -8.11 -20.04
C PHE A 272 14.72 -8.60 -18.58
N LEU A 273 13.63 -8.56 -17.84
CA LEU A 273 13.57 -9.07 -16.46
C LEU A 273 13.54 -10.60 -16.37
N LEU A 274 13.14 -11.26 -17.46
CA LEU A 274 12.92 -12.72 -17.50
C LEU A 274 14.06 -13.46 -18.24
N SER A 275 14.99 -12.71 -18.84
CA SER A 275 16.18 -13.22 -19.51
C SER A 275 17.36 -13.34 -18.56
#